data_9c2d68f5fb5916438094d48b03c089ed
#
_entry.id   9c2d68f5fb5916438094d48b03c089ed
#
_cell.length_a   1.000
_cell.length_b   1.000
_cell.length_c   1.000
_cell.angle_alpha   90.00
_cell.angle_beta   90.00
_cell.angle_gamma   90.00
#
_symmetry.space_group_name_H-M   'P 1'
#
loop_
_entity.id
_entity.type
_entity.pdbx_description
1 polymer ?
#
loop_
_entity_poly.entity_id
_entity_poly.type
_entity_poly.pdbx_seq_one_letter_code
_entity_poly.pdbx_strand_id
1 'polypeptide(L)'
;IVGMKKNLKKLTSSALLLALIFGASPVFAGESISELKSKQSNINSSIESNKKKLEATSDKKIKTLDDLKAINQNIASTKQTINKLTNDISAKEKEIVVLEDKIKESQAKLERKITEYNKRLVEVYKEGDVKYLDVLFGAEDFNDFLTRYQYIQYINDSDEDLMKEVKEQKANLQDQQTQVANVKKTLESNRQAKENRKNELAQLGENKQALVTELT
;
A
#
# COMPACT_ATOMS: atom_id res chain seq x y z
N ILE A 1 -8.37 23.66 -26.45
CA ILE A 1 -8.72 24.41 -27.68
C ILE A 1 -8.18 23.62 -28.85
N VAL A 2 -9.02 23.41 -29.86
CA VAL A 2 -8.71 22.83 -31.21
C VAL A 2 -8.55 21.30 -31.17
N GLY A 3 -9.40 20.49 -31.64
CA GLY A 3 -10.28 20.45 -32.79
C GLY A 3 -10.43 18.97 -33.12
N MET A 4 -11.43 18.26 -32.55
CA MET A 4 -11.75 16.89 -32.99
C MET A 4 -12.74 16.99 -34.13
N LYS A 5 -12.20 16.91 -35.35
CA LYS A 5 -12.97 16.81 -36.57
C LYS A 5 -13.75 15.49 -36.61
N LYS A 6 -15.06 15.67 -36.75
CA LYS A 6 -16.06 14.70 -37.15
C LYS A 6 -15.57 13.84 -38.34
N ASN A 7 -15.50 12.53 -38.15
CA ASN A 7 -15.60 11.58 -39.25
C ASN A 7 -16.86 10.73 -39.05
N LEU A 8 -17.95 11.35 -39.42
CA LEU A 8 -19.24 10.70 -39.66
C LEU A 8 -19.17 10.12 -41.07
N LYS A 9 -18.67 8.92 -41.21
CA LYS A 9 -18.73 8.19 -42.49
C LYS A 9 -19.96 7.28 -42.48
N LYS A 10 -21.04 7.81 -43.07
CA LYS A 10 -21.90 7.24 -44.09
C LYS A 10 -22.43 5.82 -43.79
N LEU A 11 -23.54 5.77 -43.05
CA LEU A 11 -24.54 4.77 -43.26
C LEU A 11 -25.16 5.03 -44.66
N THR A 12 -24.75 4.24 -45.63
CA THR A 12 -25.42 4.22 -46.92
C THR A 12 -26.75 3.49 -46.74
N SER A 13 -27.78 4.30 -46.60
CA SER A 13 -29.15 3.90 -46.79
C SER A 13 -29.29 3.50 -48.27
N SER A 14 -29.40 2.20 -48.53
CA SER A 14 -29.77 1.69 -49.84
C SER A 14 -31.26 1.97 -50.06
N ALA A 15 -31.56 3.15 -50.58
CA ALA A 15 -32.87 3.51 -51.06
C ALA A 15 -33.13 2.71 -52.34
N LEU A 16 -34.02 1.74 -52.24
CA LEU A 16 -34.53 0.95 -53.37
C LEU A 16 -35.35 1.90 -54.23
N LEU A 17 -34.78 2.33 -55.34
CA LEU A 17 -35.45 3.14 -56.36
C LEU A 17 -36.40 2.21 -57.13
N LEU A 18 -37.71 2.37 -56.93
CA LEU A 18 -38.74 1.71 -57.70
C LEU A 18 -38.90 2.43 -59.05
N ALA A 19 -38.20 1.95 -60.08
CA ALA A 19 -38.45 2.41 -61.47
C ALA A 19 -39.61 1.67 -62.03
N LEU A 20 -40.74 2.37 -62.15
CA LEU A 20 -41.89 1.93 -62.95
C LEU A 20 -41.58 2.14 -64.44
N ILE A 21 -41.20 1.07 -65.17
CA ILE A 21 -41.17 1.08 -66.63
C ILE A 21 -42.43 0.33 -67.10
N PHE A 22 -43.40 1.10 -67.63
CA PHE A 22 -44.51 0.60 -68.43
C PHE A 22 -43.94 0.29 -69.80
N GLY A 23 -43.88 -1.02 -70.15
CA GLY A 23 -43.53 -1.51 -71.47
C GLY A 23 -44.05 -2.93 -71.64
N ALA A 24 -44.94 -3.11 -72.60
CA ALA A 24 -45.69 -4.26 -73.02
C ALA A 24 -45.05 -5.65 -72.80
N SER A 25 -45.75 -6.47 -72.09
CA SER A 25 -45.89 -7.97 -72.20
C SER A 25 -44.74 -8.82 -72.71
N PRO A 26 -44.36 -9.83 -71.97
CA PRO A 26 -44.99 -11.15 -72.11
C PRO A 26 -45.45 -11.70 -70.74
N VAL A 27 -46.38 -12.60 -70.84
CA VAL A 27 -46.96 -13.41 -69.76
C VAL A 27 -45.86 -13.93 -68.84
N PHE A 28 -45.63 -13.25 -67.74
CA PHE A 28 -44.93 -13.86 -66.64
C PHE A 28 -45.84 -14.85 -65.99
N ALA A 29 -45.50 -16.15 -66.13
CA ALA A 29 -46.06 -17.20 -65.31
C ALA A 29 -45.98 -16.69 -63.84
N GLY A 30 -47.15 -16.33 -63.30
CA GLY A 30 -47.24 -15.77 -61.99
C GLY A 30 -46.60 -16.70 -60.99
N GLU A 31 -45.64 -16.20 -60.24
CA GLU A 31 -45.16 -16.90 -59.04
C GLU A 31 -46.40 -17.41 -58.29
N SER A 32 -46.42 -18.68 -58.07
CA SER A 32 -47.57 -19.32 -57.42
C SER A 32 -47.79 -18.65 -56.06
N ILE A 33 -49.06 -18.40 -55.72
CA ILE A 33 -49.44 -17.87 -54.40
C ILE A 33 -48.79 -18.69 -53.29
N SER A 34 -48.50 -19.96 -53.50
CA SER A 34 -47.75 -20.82 -52.56
C SER A 34 -46.31 -20.46 -52.43
N GLU A 35 -45.60 -20.00 -53.48
CA GLU A 35 -44.22 -19.53 -53.43
C GLU A 35 -44.10 -18.18 -52.70
N LEU A 36 -45.05 -17.28 -52.96
CA LEU A 36 -45.10 -15.98 -52.21
C LEU A 36 -45.39 -16.23 -50.75
N LYS A 37 -46.23 -17.11 -50.33
CA LYS A 37 -46.50 -17.52 -48.96
C LYS A 37 -45.25 -18.15 -48.31
N SER A 38 -44.55 -19.00 -49.05
CA SER A 38 -43.27 -19.58 -48.56
C SER A 38 -42.19 -18.53 -48.33
N LYS A 39 -42.05 -17.62 -49.32
CA LYS A 39 -41.13 -16.48 -49.17
C LYS A 39 -41.47 -15.58 -47.94
N GLN A 40 -42.78 -15.31 -47.77
CA GLN A 40 -43.27 -14.54 -46.61
C GLN A 40 -42.98 -15.27 -45.28
N SER A 41 -43.22 -16.58 -45.22
CA SER A 41 -42.89 -17.38 -44.03
C SER A 41 -41.42 -17.37 -43.73
N ASN A 42 -40.54 -17.51 -44.73
CA ASN A 42 -39.08 -17.48 -44.57
C ASN A 42 -38.60 -16.10 -44.13
N ILE A 43 -39.16 -15.02 -44.66
CA ILE A 43 -38.86 -13.64 -44.25
C ILE A 43 -39.28 -13.45 -42.79
N ASN A 44 -40.48 -13.86 -42.40
CA ASN A 44 -40.94 -13.72 -41.01
C ASN A 44 -40.06 -14.50 -40.03
N SER A 45 -39.65 -15.74 -40.38
CA SER A 45 -38.72 -16.54 -39.59
C SER A 45 -37.35 -15.88 -39.47
N SER A 46 -36.88 -15.25 -40.55
CA SER A 46 -35.60 -14.49 -40.56
C SER A 46 -35.70 -13.24 -39.70
N ILE A 47 -36.81 -12.52 -39.74
CA ILE A 47 -37.07 -11.35 -38.89
C ILE A 47 -37.05 -11.75 -37.42
N GLU A 48 -37.77 -12.83 -37.07
CA GLU A 48 -37.81 -13.31 -35.67
C GLU A 48 -36.41 -13.75 -35.17
N SER A 49 -35.67 -14.49 -36.02
CA SER A 49 -34.29 -14.88 -35.73
C SER A 49 -33.37 -13.67 -35.53
N ASN A 50 -33.49 -12.67 -36.41
CA ASN A 50 -32.67 -11.45 -36.31
C ASN A 50 -33.05 -10.59 -35.08
N LYS A 51 -34.34 -10.55 -34.71
CA LYS A 51 -34.82 -9.91 -33.51
C LYS A 51 -34.20 -10.54 -32.25
N LYS A 52 -34.26 -11.88 -32.16
CA LYS A 52 -33.61 -12.61 -31.06
C LYS A 52 -32.10 -12.39 -30.98
N LYS A 53 -31.41 -12.35 -32.12
CA LYS A 53 -29.98 -12.04 -32.18
C LYS A 53 -29.69 -10.62 -31.73
N LEU A 54 -30.54 -9.65 -32.12
CA LEU A 54 -30.39 -8.24 -31.71
C LEU A 54 -30.57 -8.07 -30.20
N GLU A 55 -31.60 -8.71 -29.62
CA GLU A 55 -31.83 -8.71 -28.17
C GLU A 55 -30.64 -9.33 -27.43
N ALA A 56 -30.18 -10.51 -27.82
CA ALA A 56 -29.02 -11.16 -27.22
C ALA A 56 -27.73 -10.31 -27.31
N THR A 57 -27.52 -9.63 -28.45
CA THR A 57 -26.37 -8.72 -28.64
C THR A 57 -26.50 -7.47 -27.78
N SER A 58 -27.71 -6.92 -27.66
CA SER A 58 -27.98 -5.76 -26.79
C SER A 58 -27.71 -6.10 -25.32
N ASP A 59 -28.23 -7.24 -24.84
CA ASP A 59 -28.03 -7.70 -23.47
C ASP A 59 -26.55 -7.94 -23.18
N LYS A 60 -25.84 -8.57 -24.12
CA LYS A 60 -24.39 -8.75 -23.99
C LYS A 60 -23.65 -7.41 -23.91
N LYS A 61 -24.02 -6.45 -24.75
CA LYS A 61 -23.41 -5.11 -24.73
C LYS A 61 -23.66 -4.38 -23.42
N ILE A 62 -24.87 -4.44 -22.87
CA ILE A 62 -25.22 -3.83 -21.58
C ILE A 62 -24.36 -4.45 -20.48
N LYS A 63 -24.29 -5.79 -20.42
CA LYS A 63 -23.46 -6.49 -19.44
C LYS A 63 -21.99 -6.08 -19.54
N THR A 64 -21.42 -6.05 -20.73
CA THR A 64 -20.02 -5.67 -20.93
C THR A 64 -19.75 -4.21 -20.50
N LEU A 65 -20.72 -3.31 -20.70
CA LEU A 65 -20.62 -1.92 -20.22
C LEU A 65 -20.66 -1.84 -18.68
N ASP A 66 -21.48 -2.65 -18.01
CA ASP A 66 -21.52 -2.72 -16.55
C ASP A 66 -20.22 -3.32 -15.99
N ASP A 67 -19.68 -4.36 -16.61
CA ASP A 67 -18.39 -4.94 -16.27
C ASP A 67 -17.25 -3.92 -16.43
N LEU A 68 -17.24 -3.12 -17.49
CA LEU A 68 -16.29 -2.03 -17.69
C LEU A 68 -16.40 -0.94 -16.61
N LYS A 69 -17.61 -0.61 -16.20
CA LYS A 69 -17.85 0.33 -15.10
C LYS A 69 -17.26 -0.19 -13.79
N ALA A 70 -17.53 -1.45 -13.47
CA ALA A 70 -16.99 -2.10 -12.27
C ALA A 70 -15.45 -2.15 -12.29
N ILE A 71 -14.85 -2.52 -13.42
CA ILE A 71 -13.38 -2.52 -13.57
C ILE A 71 -12.81 -1.11 -13.41
N ASN A 72 -13.42 -0.08 -13.98
CA ASN A 72 -12.94 1.29 -13.80
C ASN A 72 -13.00 1.76 -12.33
N GLN A 73 -14.03 1.35 -11.59
CA GLN A 73 -14.13 1.62 -10.15
C GLN A 73 -13.02 0.89 -9.37
N ASN A 74 -12.76 -0.38 -9.70
CA ASN A 74 -11.69 -1.16 -9.08
C ASN A 74 -10.30 -0.57 -9.39
N ILE A 75 -10.07 -0.13 -10.62
CA ILE A 75 -8.83 0.58 -11.01
C ILE A 75 -8.64 1.84 -10.17
N ALA A 76 -9.69 2.65 -10.00
CA ALA A 76 -9.63 3.88 -9.21
C ALA A 76 -9.32 3.59 -7.72
N SER A 77 -10.00 2.61 -7.13
CA SER A 77 -9.79 2.16 -5.74
C SER A 77 -8.38 1.59 -5.54
N THR A 78 -7.91 0.75 -6.45
CA THR A 78 -6.56 0.17 -6.39
C THR A 78 -5.48 1.24 -6.50
N LYS A 79 -5.64 2.24 -7.39
CA LYS A 79 -4.74 3.40 -7.49
C LYS A 79 -4.71 4.21 -6.20
N GLN A 80 -5.86 4.45 -5.58
CA GLN A 80 -5.94 5.16 -4.30
C GLN A 80 -5.20 4.39 -3.19
N THR A 81 -5.36 3.07 -3.14
CA THR A 81 -4.65 2.20 -2.19
C THR A 81 -3.14 2.23 -2.40
N ILE A 82 -2.68 2.19 -3.66
CA ILE A 82 -1.25 2.31 -4.00
C ILE A 82 -0.68 3.66 -3.53
N ASN A 83 -1.41 4.76 -3.72
CA ASN A 83 -1.00 6.09 -3.26
C ASN A 83 -0.90 6.14 -1.73
N LYS A 84 -1.89 5.60 -1.02
CA LYS A 84 -1.85 5.49 0.44
C LYS A 84 -0.64 4.69 0.92
N LEU A 85 -0.42 3.50 0.37
CA LEU A 85 0.74 2.67 0.71
C LEU A 85 2.08 3.38 0.40
N THR A 86 2.13 4.19 -0.66
CA THR A 86 3.33 4.97 -1.00
C THR A 86 3.63 6.02 0.07
N ASN A 87 2.59 6.72 0.54
CA ASN A 87 2.74 7.72 1.62
C ASN A 87 3.12 7.05 2.95
N ASP A 88 2.49 5.92 3.28
CA ASP A 88 2.78 5.15 4.49
C ASP A 88 4.22 4.63 4.49
N ILE A 89 4.72 4.12 3.35
CA ILE A 89 6.11 3.70 3.15
C ILE A 89 7.05 4.88 3.42
N SER A 90 6.81 6.03 2.80
CA SER A 90 7.65 7.22 2.99
C SER A 90 7.66 7.70 4.44
N ALA A 91 6.50 7.66 5.12
CA ALA A 91 6.40 8.00 6.53
C ALA A 91 7.22 7.04 7.41
N LYS A 92 7.13 5.73 7.14
CA LYS A 92 7.89 4.71 7.88
C LYS A 92 9.41 4.80 7.64
N GLU A 93 9.84 5.13 6.43
CA GLU A 93 11.25 5.38 6.13
C GLU A 93 11.81 6.57 6.93
N LYS A 94 11.05 7.66 7.03
CA LYS A 94 11.43 8.81 7.86
C LYS A 94 11.44 8.47 9.36
N GLU A 95 10.46 7.71 9.82
CA GLU A 95 10.39 7.25 11.22
C GLU A 95 11.62 6.41 11.59
N ILE A 96 12.07 5.51 10.69
CA ILE A 96 13.29 4.71 10.89
C ILE A 96 14.51 5.61 11.07
N VAL A 97 14.70 6.63 10.23
CA VAL A 97 15.85 7.56 10.35
C VAL A 97 15.85 8.24 11.71
N VAL A 98 14.71 8.76 12.16
CA VAL A 98 14.60 9.42 13.47
C VAL A 98 14.89 8.45 14.62
N LEU A 99 14.40 7.22 14.52
CA LEU A 99 14.66 6.21 15.56
C LEU A 99 16.13 5.75 15.57
N GLU A 100 16.75 5.60 14.41
CA GLU A 100 18.17 5.25 14.30
C GLU A 100 19.10 6.35 14.87
N ASP A 101 18.75 7.62 14.68
CA ASP A 101 19.48 8.73 15.30
C ASP A 101 19.30 8.74 16.83
N LYS A 102 18.10 8.47 17.34
CA LYS A 102 17.87 8.31 18.80
C LYS A 102 18.67 7.13 19.38
N ILE A 103 18.76 6.03 18.66
CA ILE A 103 19.57 4.87 19.05
C ILE A 103 21.04 5.26 19.17
N LYS A 104 21.61 5.98 18.20
CA LYS A 104 22.99 6.48 18.27
C LYS A 104 23.22 7.37 19.49
N GLU A 105 22.29 8.28 19.76
CA GLU A 105 22.38 9.15 20.95
C GLU A 105 22.32 8.34 22.25
N SER A 106 21.40 7.38 22.34
CA SER A 106 21.24 6.49 23.49
C SER A 106 22.47 5.61 23.70
N GLN A 107 23.05 5.08 22.61
CA GLN A 107 24.31 4.33 22.65
C GLN A 107 25.47 5.19 23.21
N ALA A 108 25.61 6.40 22.70
CA ALA A 108 26.66 7.31 23.18
C ALA A 108 26.47 7.69 24.66
N LYS A 109 25.24 7.86 25.13
CA LYS A 109 24.93 8.08 26.55
C LYS A 109 25.28 6.86 27.40
N LEU A 110 24.86 5.67 26.96
CA LEU A 110 25.18 4.42 27.67
C LEU A 110 26.69 4.19 27.76
N GLU A 111 27.41 4.39 26.67
CA GLU A 111 28.87 4.21 26.63
C GLU A 111 29.60 5.18 27.61
N ARG A 112 29.16 6.44 27.67
CA ARG A 112 29.68 7.39 28.66
C ARG A 112 29.40 6.93 30.08
N LYS A 113 28.17 6.47 30.38
CA LYS A 113 27.79 5.99 31.71
C LYS A 113 28.56 4.73 32.11
N ILE A 114 28.75 3.79 31.17
CA ILE A 114 29.58 2.59 31.39
C ILE A 114 31.05 3.00 31.69
N THR A 115 31.58 3.98 30.95
CA THR A 115 32.93 4.46 31.16
C THR A 115 33.09 5.10 32.56
N GLU A 116 32.11 5.89 32.98
CA GLU A 116 32.05 6.50 34.30
C GLU A 116 31.97 5.43 35.40
N TYR A 117 31.09 4.46 35.23
CA TYR A 117 30.93 3.33 36.15
C TYR A 117 32.21 2.49 36.26
N ASN A 118 32.84 2.16 35.13
CA ASN A 118 34.07 1.38 35.10
C ASN A 118 35.23 2.12 35.79
N LYS A 119 35.35 3.43 35.59
CA LYS A 119 36.35 4.25 36.33
C LYS A 119 36.14 4.14 37.83
N ARG A 120 34.86 4.25 38.23
CA ARG A 120 34.51 4.16 39.66
C ARG A 120 34.79 2.79 40.24
N LEU A 121 34.46 1.69 39.51
CA LEU A 121 34.79 0.33 39.91
C LEU A 121 36.30 0.12 40.10
N VAL A 122 37.12 0.68 39.20
CA VAL A 122 38.59 0.59 39.30
C VAL A 122 39.11 1.35 40.53
N GLU A 123 38.51 2.50 40.84
CA GLU A 123 38.87 3.25 42.04
C GLU A 123 38.51 2.48 43.31
N VAL A 124 37.28 1.97 43.39
CA VAL A 124 36.84 1.14 44.53
C VAL A 124 37.70 -0.11 44.68
N TYR A 125 38.02 -0.79 43.57
CA TYR A 125 38.90 -1.98 43.60
C TYR A 125 40.34 -1.67 44.08
N LYS A 126 40.92 -0.55 43.61
CA LYS A 126 42.26 -0.16 43.98
C LYS A 126 42.34 0.29 45.43
N GLU A 127 41.33 0.96 45.92
CA GLU A 127 41.29 1.54 47.25
C GLU A 127 40.84 0.52 48.30
N GLY A 128 40.05 -0.50 47.93
CA GLY A 128 39.58 -1.58 48.77
C GLY A 128 38.66 -1.15 49.94
N ASP A 129 37.92 -2.12 50.48
CA ASP A 129 37.03 -1.88 51.64
C ASP A 129 37.80 -1.37 52.88
N VAL A 130 39.10 -1.69 52.97
CA VAL A 130 39.96 -1.28 54.10
C VAL A 130 40.10 0.22 54.19
N LYS A 131 40.11 0.92 53.09
CA LYS A 131 40.30 2.39 53.06
C LYS A 131 39.11 3.18 53.59
N TYR A 132 37.91 2.68 53.43
CA TYR A 132 36.71 3.29 54.05
C TYR A 132 36.76 3.17 55.59
N LEU A 133 37.23 2.04 56.06
CA LEU A 133 37.45 1.85 57.50
C LEU A 133 38.58 2.74 58.01
N ASP A 134 39.69 2.86 57.29
CA ASP A 134 40.80 3.73 57.63
C ASP A 134 40.36 5.21 57.68
N VAL A 135 39.51 5.63 56.71
CA VAL A 135 38.94 6.98 56.71
C VAL A 135 38.07 7.23 57.95
N LEU A 136 37.25 6.24 58.35
CA LEU A 136 36.39 6.35 59.52
C LEU A 136 37.17 6.34 60.81
N PHE A 137 38.11 5.40 60.95
CA PHE A 137 38.94 5.29 62.17
C PHE A 137 40.05 6.35 62.28
N GLY A 138 40.35 7.04 61.18
CA GLY A 138 41.25 8.23 61.21
C GLY A 138 40.56 9.53 61.61
N ALA A 139 39.28 9.46 62.08
CA ALA A 139 38.59 10.65 62.58
C ALA A 139 39.20 11.20 63.86
N GLU A 140 39.27 12.53 63.95
CA GLU A 140 39.83 13.23 65.09
C GLU A 140 38.91 13.24 66.33
N ASP A 141 37.59 13.28 66.07
CA ASP A 141 36.56 13.24 67.08
C ASP A 141 35.25 12.55 66.52
N PHE A 142 34.23 12.41 67.38
CA PHE A 142 32.97 11.78 67.03
C PHE A 142 32.19 12.57 65.98
N ASN A 143 32.29 13.89 65.94
CA ASN A 143 31.64 14.71 64.94
C ASN A 143 32.31 14.54 63.56
N ASP A 144 33.64 14.50 63.51
CA ASP A 144 34.37 14.17 62.28
C ASP A 144 34.06 12.75 61.80
N PHE A 145 33.96 11.75 62.71
CA PHE A 145 33.53 10.41 62.40
C PHE A 145 32.15 10.38 61.73
N LEU A 146 31.13 11.07 62.30
CA LEU A 146 29.81 11.15 61.73
C LEU A 146 29.80 11.81 60.35
N THR A 147 30.57 12.86 60.18
CA THR A 147 30.70 13.55 58.90
C THR A 147 31.32 12.65 57.83
N ARG A 148 32.39 11.94 58.14
CA ARG A 148 33.01 10.97 57.20
C ARG A 148 32.09 9.81 56.88
N TYR A 149 31.32 9.29 57.83
CA TYR A 149 30.32 8.28 57.64
C TYR A 149 29.21 8.75 56.66
N GLN A 150 28.71 9.98 56.81
CA GLN A 150 27.77 10.56 55.89
C GLN A 150 28.33 10.69 54.46
N TYR A 151 29.59 11.06 54.28
CA TYR A 151 30.24 11.10 52.98
C TYR A 151 30.35 9.71 52.34
N ILE A 152 30.68 8.69 53.11
CA ILE A 152 30.75 7.29 52.61
C ILE A 152 29.36 6.83 52.18
N GLN A 153 28.30 7.10 52.94
CA GLN A 153 26.91 6.81 52.55
C GLN A 153 26.56 7.52 51.25
N TYR A 154 26.84 8.81 51.14
CA TYR A 154 26.57 9.59 49.93
C TYR A 154 27.27 8.98 48.68
N ILE A 155 28.52 8.54 48.85
CA ILE A 155 29.27 7.86 47.79
C ILE A 155 28.58 6.56 47.36
N ASN A 156 28.18 5.72 48.32
CA ASN A 156 27.49 4.44 48.04
C ASN A 156 26.15 4.66 47.32
N ASP A 157 25.35 5.62 47.78
CA ASP A 157 24.07 5.97 47.15
C ASP A 157 24.29 6.46 45.72
N SER A 158 25.35 7.28 45.49
CA SER A 158 25.71 7.74 44.14
C SER A 158 26.17 6.61 43.21
N ASP A 159 26.91 5.63 43.74
CA ASP A 159 27.34 4.45 42.97
C ASP A 159 26.12 3.53 42.62
N GLU A 160 25.18 3.40 43.55
CA GLU A 160 23.90 2.66 43.28
C GLU A 160 23.07 3.35 42.21
N ASP A 161 22.93 4.68 42.31
CA ASP A 161 22.21 5.48 41.30
C ASP A 161 22.87 5.38 39.93
N LEU A 162 24.20 5.45 39.84
CA LEU A 162 24.92 5.28 38.58
C LEU A 162 24.69 3.90 37.97
N MET A 163 24.71 2.82 38.76
CA MET A 163 24.42 1.47 38.31
C MET A 163 22.96 1.35 37.80
N LYS A 164 22.01 1.98 38.50
CA LYS A 164 20.62 2.03 38.11
C LYS A 164 20.45 2.75 36.77
N GLU A 165 21.07 3.92 36.62
CA GLU A 165 21.06 4.66 35.35
C GLU A 165 21.63 3.84 34.18
N VAL A 166 22.72 3.10 34.37
CA VAL A 166 23.29 2.22 33.34
C VAL A 166 22.28 1.15 32.94
N LYS A 167 21.60 0.50 33.90
CA LYS A 167 20.57 -0.52 33.63
C LYS A 167 19.39 0.07 32.88
N GLU A 168 18.89 1.23 33.29
CA GLU A 168 17.78 1.93 32.65
C GLU A 168 18.12 2.35 31.22
N GLN A 169 19.32 2.92 31.00
CA GLN A 169 19.76 3.29 29.65
C GLN A 169 19.91 2.06 28.74
N LYS A 170 20.41 0.94 29.25
CA LYS A 170 20.48 -0.32 28.51
C LYS A 170 19.09 -0.84 28.12
N ALA A 171 18.14 -0.82 29.05
CA ALA A 171 16.76 -1.23 28.78
C ALA A 171 16.10 -0.33 27.74
N ASN A 172 16.27 1.00 27.85
CA ASN A 172 15.76 1.97 26.89
C ASN A 172 16.33 1.73 25.47
N LEU A 173 17.63 1.51 25.37
CA LEU A 173 18.28 1.20 24.09
C LEU A 173 17.70 -0.09 23.46
N GLN A 174 17.47 -1.12 24.25
CA GLN A 174 16.88 -2.38 23.79
C GLN A 174 15.45 -2.18 23.30
N ASP A 175 14.65 -1.36 24.00
CA ASP A 175 13.30 -1.00 23.56
C ASP A 175 13.32 -0.24 22.24
N GLN A 176 14.17 0.77 22.10
CA GLN A 176 14.33 1.51 20.83
C GLN A 176 14.74 0.61 19.66
N GLN A 177 15.65 -0.35 19.89
CA GLN A 177 16.04 -1.34 18.87
C GLN A 177 14.86 -2.22 18.46
N THR A 178 14.04 -2.63 19.41
CA THR A 178 12.81 -3.40 19.16
C THR A 178 11.81 -2.59 18.37
N GLN A 179 11.63 -1.31 18.69
CA GLN A 179 10.77 -0.40 17.92
C GLN A 179 11.21 -0.30 16.46
N VAL A 180 12.50 -0.09 16.20
CA VAL A 180 13.05 -0.04 14.83
C VAL A 180 12.78 -1.35 14.09
N ALA A 181 13.00 -2.50 14.73
CA ALA A 181 12.74 -3.80 14.12
C ALA A 181 11.26 -3.96 13.71
N ASN A 182 10.34 -3.53 14.57
CA ASN A 182 8.90 -3.56 14.30
C ASN A 182 8.51 -2.61 13.15
N VAL A 183 9.06 -1.39 13.12
CA VAL A 183 8.81 -0.44 12.03
C VAL A 183 9.36 -0.97 10.71
N LYS A 184 10.56 -1.56 10.68
CA LYS A 184 11.14 -2.22 9.49
C LYS A 184 10.28 -3.37 8.99
N LYS A 185 9.74 -4.19 9.89
CA LYS A 185 8.81 -5.27 9.53
C LYS A 185 7.52 -4.73 8.88
N THR A 186 6.95 -3.66 9.44
CA THR A 186 5.77 -3.00 8.89
C THR A 186 6.08 -2.38 7.52
N LEU A 187 7.23 -1.76 7.36
CA LEU A 187 7.69 -1.20 6.09
C LEU A 187 7.76 -2.27 5.00
N GLU A 188 8.35 -3.42 5.31
CA GLU A 188 8.46 -4.53 4.36
C GLU A 188 7.07 -5.08 3.98
N SER A 189 6.17 -5.24 4.94
CA SER A 189 4.78 -5.62 4.69
C SER A 189 4.07 -4.64 3.76
N ASN A 190 4.25 -3.33 3.97
CA ASN A 190 3.67 -2.29 3.12
C ASN A 190 4.25 -2.31 1.70
N ARG A 191 5.54 -2.56 1.55
CA ARG A 191 6.20 -2.71 0.24
C ARG A 191 5.64 -3.90 -0.52
N GLN A 192 5.50 -5.05 0.14
CA GLN A 192 4.91 -6.24 -0.46
C GLN A 192 3.44 -6.01 -0.85
N ALA A 193 2.66 -5.39 0.03
CA ALA A 193 1.27 -5.04 -0.26
C ALA A 193 1.16 -4.09 -1.47
N LYS A 194 2.04 -3.10 -1.57
CA LYS A 194 2.10 -2.18 -2.71
C LYS A 194 2.40 -2.92 -4.02
N GLU A 195 3.34 -3.86 -4.00
CA GLU A 195 3.68 -4.64 -5.19
C GLU A 195 2.51 -5.54 -5.64
N ASN A 196 1.85 -6.21 -4.69
CA ASN A 196 0.65 -6.99 -4.97
C ASN A 196 -0.46 -6.12 -5.61
N ARG A 197 -0.67 -4.88 -5.11
CA ARG A 197 -1.64 -3.95 -5.70
C ARG A 197 -1.26 -3.46 -7.08
N LYS A 198 0.04 -3.31 -7.39
CA LYS A 198 0.49 -3.00 -8.76
C LYS A 198 0.21 -4.15 -9.73
N ASN A 199 0.45 -5.39 -9.31
CA ASN A 199 0.15 -6.57 -10.11
C ASN A 199 -1.37 -6.69 -10.38
N GLU A 200 -2.20 -6.47 -9.35
CA GLU A 200 -3.65 -6.39 -9.50
C GLU A 200 -4.06 -5.29 -10.49
N LEU A 201 -3.45 -4.10 -10.40
CA LEU A 201 -3.74 -3.00 -11.33
C LEU A 201 -3.38 -3.36 -12.78
N ALA A 202 -2.29 -4.06 -13.00
CA ALA A 202 -1.92 -4.55 -14.34
C ALA A 202 -2.96 -5.52 -14.90
N GLN A 203 -3.38 -6.51 -14.11
CA GLN A 203 -4.45 -7.46 -14.49
C GLN A 203 -5.77 -6.76 -14.79
N LEU A 204 -6.18 -5.79 -13.98
CA LEU A 204 -7.37 -4.98 -14.25
C LEU A 204 -7.25 -4.19 -15.55
N GLY A 205 -6.05 -3.72 -15.87
CA GLY A 205 -5.74 -3.05 -17.13
C GLY A 205 -5.92 -3.98 -18.36
N GLU A 206 -5.39 -5.19 -18.28
CA GLU A 206 -5.53 -6.21 -19.31
C GLU A 206 -7.01 -6.62 -19.49
N ASN A 207 -7.73 -6.89 -18.41
CA ASN A 207 -9.15 -7.23 -18.43
C ASN A 207 -9.99 -6.10 -19.07
N LYS A 208 -9.68 -4.85 -18.72
CA LYS A 208 -10.33 -3.69 -19.34
C LYS A 208 -10.11 -3.65 -20.85
N GLN A 209 -8.86 -3.87 -21.28
CA GLN A 209 -8.52 -3.87 -22.71
C GLN A 209 -9.26 -4.98 -23.46
N ALA A 210 -9.35 -6.18 -22.89
CA ALA A 210 -10.09 -7.29 -23.47
C ALA A 210 -11.59 -6.95 -23.67
N LEU A 211 -12.24 -6.39 -22.63
CA LEU A 211 -13.64 -5.97 -22.72
C LEU A 211 -13.87 -4.84 -23.73
N VAL A 212 -12.94 -3.90 -23.83
CA VAL A 212 -13.02 -2.83 -24.85
C VAL A 212 -12.93 -3.42 -26.25
N THR A 213 -12.05 -4.39 -26.47
CA THR A 213 -11.92 -5.08 -27.77
C THR A 213 -13.17 -5.88 -28.12
N GLU A 214 -13.89 -6.43 -27.14
CA GLU A 214 -15.15 -7.13 -27.35
C GLU A 214 -16.30 -6.20 -27.79
N LEU A 215 -16.24 -4.91 -27.44
CA LEU A 215 -17.24 -3.90 -27.79
C LEU A 215 -17.01 -3.23 -29.14
N THR A 216 -15.81 -3.35 -29.71
CA THR A 216 -15.43 -2.74 -30.99
C THR A 216 -15.49 -3.72 -32.15
#